data_f8ae59e1bd8ab84bea26517e04a6b1ae
#
_entry.id   f8ae59e1bd8ab84bea26517e04a6b1ae
#
_cell.length_a   1.000
_cell.length_b   1.000
_cell.length_c   1.000
_cell.angle_alpha   90.00
_cell.angle_beta   90.00
_cell.angle_gamma   90.00
#
_symmetry.space_group_name_H-M   'P 1'
#
loop_
_entity.id
_entity.type
_entity.pdbx_description
1 polymer ?
#
loop_
_entity_poly.entity_id
_entity_poly.type
_entity_poly.pdbx_seq_one_letter_code
_entity_poly.pdbx_strand_id
1 'polypeptide(L)'
;MKNAILSLMLLLVLSGNLFHLIPQCSDAGVCSVGHTMSDNNDNILDINLGYKFGSSGKEDDVKYHSFLIGANYNIFEKTSLQISIPYNIQSGPLGDVNGIGDLLISVTQNFISQNNSSLDASIGAKFAIGEDNADNLPMAYQSGLGSNDILFTINYNYKNIGFGVGYQLAGGRNNNVIKLERGDDILLRASYNFLLDQFTIKPQILFIKRLSESNVVNSASMAPTETYIDVENSDQAQLNLLTVIQYQIDNNYSLFADFAIPFIKREVNVDGLTRSFSASVGVQLNIN
;
A
#
# COMPACT_ATOMS: atom_id res chain seq x y z
N MET A 1 16.21 -1.51 -31.83
CA MET A 1 15.14 -1.52 -30.84
C MET A 1 15.58 -0.96 -29.48
N LYS A 2 16.75 -1.33 -28.92
CA LYS A 2 17.23 -0.79 -27.62
C LYS A 2 17.28 0.74 -27.54
N ASN A 3 17.73 1.42 -28.60
CA ASN A 3 17.84 2.88 -28.64
C ASN A 3 16.48 3.60 -28.74
N ALA A 4 15.45 2.97 -29.32
CA ALA A 4 14.11 3.53 -29.41
C ALA A 4 13.37 3.51 -28.06
N ILE A 5 13.58 2.46 -27.26
CA ILE A 5 13.00 2.35 -25.92
C ILE A 5 13.65 3.35 -24.96
N LEU A 6 14.97 3.52 -25.05
CA LEU A 6 15.71 4.51 -24.26
C LEU A 6 15.31 5.95 -24.63
N SER A 7 15.11 6.24 -25.94
CA SER A 7 14.60 7.54 -26.41
C SER A 7 13.15 7.78 -25.99
N LEU A 8 12.30 6.75 -25.94
CA LEU A 8 10.91 6.89 -25.48
C LEU A 8 10.85 7.14 -23.95
N MET A 9 11.70 6.49 -23.17
CA MET A 9 11.84 6.77 -21.73
C MET A 9 12.39 8.18 -21.47
N LEU A 10 13.36 8.64 -22.27
CA LEU A 10 13.94 9.98 -22.15
C LEU A 10 12.93 11.08 -22.57
N LEU A 11 12.07 10.80 -23.55
CA LEU A 11 11.00 11.72 -24.00
C LEU A 11 9.88 11.83 -22.93
N LEU A 12 9.57 10.78 -22.20
CA LEU A 12 8.63 10.80 -21.06
C LEU A 12 9.15 11.61 -19.87
N VAL A 13 10.48 11.66 -19.68
CA VAL A 13 11.12 12.46 -18.62
C VAL A 13 11.26 13.94 -19.00
N LEU A 14 11.35 14.26 -20.30
CA LEU A 14 11.57 15.63 -20.80
C LEU A 14 10.29 16.41 -21.15
N SER A 15 9.11 15.76 -21.15
CA SER A 15 7.81 16.43 -21.36
C SER A 15 7.21 17.01 -20.06
N GLY A 16 8.06 17.50 -19.17
CA GLY A 16 7.69 18.07 -17.88
C GLY A 16 7.03 19.44 -17.89
N ASN A 17 6.00 19.65 -18.73
CA ASN A 17 5.10 20.78 -18.60
C ASN A 17 3.81 20.48 -19.35
N LEU A 18 2.87 19.84 -18.68
CA LEU A 18 1.43 19.88 -18.95
C LEU A 18 0.83 18.60 -18.34
N PHE A 19 0.38 18.72 -17.17
CA PHE A 19 -0.75 18.01 -16.52
C PHE A 19 -0.50 18.06 -15.02
N HIS A 20 -1.21 18.95 -14.36
CA HIS A 20 -1.45 18.84 -12.91
C HIS A 20 -2.34 17.61 -12.65
N LEU A 21 -1.82 16.43 -13.04
CA LEU A 21 -2.38 15.16 -12.63
C LEU A 21 -1.80 14.86 -11.26
N ILE A 22 -2.57 15.09 -10.26
CA ILE A 22 -2.23 14.85 -8.86
C ILE A 22 -2.64 13.41 -8.52
N PRO A 23 -1.71 12.51 -8.28
CA PRO A 23 -1.94 11.08 -8.09
C PRO A 23 -2.10 10.66 -6.63
N GLN A 24 -2.90 9.64 -6.37
CA GLN A 24 -3.22 9.18 -5.03
C GLN A 24 -3.13 7.66 -4.89
N CYS A 25 -2.29 7.17 -3.98
CA CYS A 25 -2.33 5.79 -3.54
C CYS A 25 -2.58 5.77 -2.03
N SER A 26 -3.81 5.53 -1.63
CA SER A 26 -4.13 5.26 -0.24
C SER A 26 -3.95 3.78 0.00
N ASP A 27 -2.99 3.42 0.83
CA ASP A 27 -2.72 2.04 1.18
C ASP A 27 -2.88 1.84 2.68
N ALA A 28 -3.96 1.18 3.04
CA ALA A 28 -4.20 0.75 4.42
C ALA A 28 -3.54 -0.62 4.72
N GLY A 29 -2.61 -1.08 3.87
CA GLY A 29 -1.88 -2.34 4.03
C GLY A 29 -2.38 -3.49 3.14
N VAL A 30 -3.58 -3.41 2.56
CA VAL A 30 -4.13 -4.49 1.70
C VAL A 30 -3.31 -4.70 0.44
N CYS A 31 -2.71 -3.65 -0.10
CA CYS A 31 -1.87 -3.73 -1.29
C CYS A 31 -0.60 -4.55 -1.06
N SER A 32 -0.15 -4.66 0.18
CA SER A 32 1.07 -5.36 0.56
C SER A 32 0.86 -6.84 0.83
N VAL A 33 -0.37 -7.26 1.18
CA VAL A 33 -0.69 -8.66 1.51
C VAL A 33 -0.74 -9.51 0.25
N GLY A 34 -0.04 -10.65 0.26
CA GLY A 34 0.03 -11.57 -0.88
C GLY A 34 0.84 -11.03 -2.07
N HIS A 35 1.59 -9.95 -1.89
CA HIS A 35 2.50 -9.42 -2.90
C HIS A 35 3.92 -9.82 -2.56
N THR A 36 4.33 -11.01 -2.95
CA THR A 36 5.73 -11.39 -2.92
C THR A 36 6.45 -10.75 -4.11
N MET A 37 7.56 -10.07 -3.86
CA MET A 37 8.41 -9.51 -4.91
C MET A 37 9.24 -10.57 -5.61
N SER A 38 9.40 -11.75 -5.01
CA SER A 38 10.17 -12.87 -5.55
C SER A 38 9.25 -13.97 -6.03
N ASP A 39 9.36 -14.33 -7.30
CA ASP A 39 8.76 -15.55 -7.87
C ASP A 39 9.59 -16.82 -7.55
N ASN A 40 10.72 -16.67 -6.84
CA ASN A 40 11.60 -17.79 -6.47
C ASN A 40 11.15 -18.40 -5.13
N ASN A 41 10.42 -19.50 -5.20
CA ASN A 41 10.03 -20.31 -4.04
C ASN A 41 11.20 -21.03 -3.34
N ASP A 42 12.44 -20.83 -3.80
CA ASP A 42 13.61 -21.55 -3.30
C ASP A 42 14.27 -20.84 -2.09
N ASN A 43 13.94 -19.58 -1.85
CA ASN A 43 14.48 -18.84 -0.71
C ASN A 43 13.76 -19.23 0.57
N ILE A 44 14.51 -19.40 1.66
CA ILE A 44 13.93 -19.64 3.00
C ILE A 44 13.43 -18.33 3.60
N LEU A 45 14.18 -17.25 3.43
CA LEU A 45 13.87 -15.94 4.00
C LEU A 45 14.26 -14.82 3.05
N ASP A 46 13.32 -13.91 2.82
CA ASP A 46 13.57 -12.66 2.11
C ASP A 46 13.43 -11.48 3.09
N ILE A 47 14.44 -10.62 3.15
CA ILE A 47 14.43 -9.40 3.96
C ILE A 47 14.35 -8.20 3.01
N ASN A 48 13.38 -7.32 3.24
CA ASN A 48 13.15 -6.12 2.45
C ASN A 48 13.42 -4.88 3.28
N LEU A 49 14.27 -4.00 2.78
CA LEU A 49 14.51 -2.68 3.34
C LEU A 49 14.12 -1.65 2.29
N GLY A 50 13.19 -0.78 2.61
CA GLY A 50 12.64 0.19 1.68
C GLY A 50 12.54 1.58 2.25
N TYR A 51 12.61 2.57 1.38
CA TYR A 51 12.28 3.95 1.66
C TYR A 51 11.19 4.40 0.69
N LYS A 52 10.09 4.92 1.24
CA LYS A 52 8.94 5.42 0.50
C LYS A 52 8.73 6.89 0.81
N PHE A 53 8.36 7.65 -0.20
CA PHE A 53 7.95 9.05 -0.05
C PHE A 53 6.72 9.36 -0.88
N GLY A 54 6.01 10.41 -0.51
CA GLY A 54 4.82 10.88 -1.21
C GLY A 54 4.35 12.22 -0.66
N SER A 55 3.30 12.76 -1.26
CA SER A 55 2.66 14.01 -0.83
C SER A 55 1.14 13.87 -0.91
N SER A 56 0.41 14.54 -0.07
CA SER A 56 -1.06 14.62 -0.15
C SER A 56 -1.52 15.39 -1.39
N GLY A 57 -0.71 16.34 -1.87
CA GLY A 57 -1.04 17.21 -2.99
C GLY A 57 -2.30 18.04 -2.77
N LYS A 58 -2.71 18.24 -1.52
CA LYS A 58 -3.83 19.08 -1.08
C LYS A 58 -3.30 20.38 -0.49
N GLU A 59 -4.18 21.29 -0.13
CA GLU A 59 -3.82 22.58 0.50
C GLU A 59 -3.03 22.41 1.80
N ASP A 60 -3.24 21.30 2.52
CA ASP A 60 -2.47 20.93 3.71
C ASP A 60 -1.07 20.41 3.39
N ASP A 61 -0.75 20.13 2.14
CA ASP A 61 0.56 19.71 1.58
C ASP A 61 1.41 18.85 2.55
N VAL A 62 0.79 17.79 3.10
CA VAL A 62 1.49 16.87 3.99
C VAL A 62 2.42 16.00 3.15
N LYS A 63 3.70 15.96 3.54
CA LYS A 63 4.74 15.11 2.96
C LYS A 63 4.91 13.87 3.82
N TYR A 64 5.08 12.74 3.15
CA TYR A 64 5.17 11.43 3.79
C TYR A 64 6.50 10.80 3.44
N HIS A 65 7.22 10.40 4.48
CA HIS A 65 8.42 9.59 4.37
C HIS A 65 8.24 8.34 5.22
N SER A 66 8.62 7.19 4.70
CA SER A 66 8.47 5.93 5.42
C SER A 66 9.66 5.03 5.16
N PHE A 67 10.28 4.56 6.22
CA PHE A 67 11.29 3.50 6.17
C PHE A 67 10.59 2.19 6.49
N LEU A 68 10.61 1.25 5.56
CA LEU A 68 9.95 -0.05 5.69
C LEU A 68 10.97 -1.14 5.94
N ILE A 69 10.73 -1.96 6.96
CA ILE A 69 11.42 -3.21 7.19
C ILE A 69 10.40 -4.32 7.03
N GLY A 70 10.68 -5.26 6.13
CA GLY A 70 9.84 -6.42 5.87
C GLY A 70 10.64 -7.70 5.88
N ALA A 71 9.99 -8.80 6.22
CA ALA A 71 10.52 -10.14 6.09
C ALA A 71 9.44 -11.06 5.54
N ASN A 72 9.82 -11.95 4.64
CA ASN A 72 8.98 -13.04 4.15
C ASN A 72 9.69 -14.36 4.38
N TYR A 73 9.13 -15.21 5.23
CA TYR A 73 9.69 -16.49 5.64
C TYR A 73 8.86 -17.64 5.09
N ASN A 74 9.47 -18.52 4.29
CA ASN A 74 8.83 -19.71 3.77
C ASN A 74 8.81 -20.79 4.85
N ILE A 75 7.68 -20.93 5.56
CA ILE A 75 7.48 -21.91 6.63
C ILE A 75 7.45 -23.33 6.06
N PHE A 76 6.79 -23.48 4.91
CA PHE A 76 6.69 -24.71 4.13
C PHE A 76 6.83 -24.38 2.64
N GLU A 77 7.05 -25.37 1.79
CA GLU A 77 7.21 -25.21 0.33
C GLU A 77 6.11 -24.34 -0.34
N LYS A 78 4.93 -24.28 0.27
CA LYS A 78 3.76 -23.56 -0.29
C LYS A 78 3.14 -22.55 0.68
N THR A 79 3.79 -22.32 1.82
CA THR A 79 3.23 -21.45 2.85
C THR A 79 4.31 -20.47 3.29
N SER A 80 4.01 -19.19 3.17
CA SER A 80 4.91 -18.12 3.63
C SER A 80 4.25 -17.24 4.69
N LEU A 81 5.07 -16.72 5.59
CA LEU A 81 4.73 -15.72 6.61
C LEU A 81 5.40 -14.42 6.23
N GLN A 82 4.63 -13.37 6.07
CA GLN A 82 5.12 -12.03 5.85
C GLN A 82 4.92 -11.18 7.11
N ILE A 83 5.94 -10.41 7.46
CA ILE A 83 5.89 -9.42 8.54
C ILE A 83 6.45 -8.12 7.97
N SER A 84 5.78 -6.99 8.20
CA SER A 84 6.32 -5.68 7.82
C SER A 84 5.93 -4.60 8.82
N ILE A 85 6.88 -3.69 9.07
CA ILE A 85 6.73 -2.57 9.98
C ILE A 85 7.34 -1.32 9.36
N PRO A 86 6.58 -0.23 9.21
CA PRO A 86 7.11 1.04 8.75
C PRO A 86 7.52 1.93 9.94
N TYR A 87 8.50 2.79 9.73
CA TYR A 87 8.74 3.99 10.52
C TYR A 87 8.36 5.19 9.67
N ASN A 88 7.35 5.94 10.10
CA ASN A 88 6.71 7.01 9.34
C ASN A 88 7.14 8.39 9.85
N ILE A 89 7.30 9.33 8.92
CA ILE A 89 7.54 10.74 9.17
C ILE A 89 6.54 11.50 8.29
N GLN A 90 5.65 12.25 8.90
CA GLN A 90 4.68 13.12 8.23
C GLN A 90 5.00 14.58 8.60
N SER A 91 5.12 15.43 7.58
CA SER A 91 5.46 16.84 7.72
C SER A 91 4.51 17.70 6.93
N GLY A 92 3.99 18.76 7.53
CA GLY A 92 3.10 19.72 6.87
C GLY A 92 2.90 21.01 7.64
N PRO A 93 2.04 21.91 7.18
CA PRO A 93 1.83 23.22 7.80
C PRO A 93 1.40 23.20 9.27
N LEU A 94 0.78 22.10 9.74
CA LEU A 94 0.31 21.98 11.14
C LEU A 94 1.36 21.39 12.08
N GLY A 95 2.47 20.85 11.56
CA GLY A 95 3.53 20.26 12.36
C GLY A 95 4.13 19.02 11.72
N ASP A 96 4.97 18.35 12.50
CA ASP A 96 5.66 17.13 12.11
C ASP A 96 5.38 16.05 13.14
N VAL A 97 5.04 14.84 12.66
CA VAL A 97 4.88 13.64 13.48
C VAL A 97 5.76 12.55 12.94
N ASN A 98 6.43 11.83 13.81
CA ASN A 98 7.21 10.66 13.42
C ASN A 98 7.02 9.53 14.44
N GLY A 99 7.08 8.31 13.97
CA GLY A 99 6.92 7.14 14.83
C GLY A 99 6.82 5.84 14.05
N ILE A 100 6.81 4.75 14.79
CA ILE A 100 6.52 3.42 14.24
C ILE A 100 5.07 3.45 13.74
N GLY A 101 4.85 2.91 12.54
CA GLY A 101 3.50 2.72 12.01
C GLY A 101 2.91 1.38 12.39
N ASP A 102 1.79 1.03 11.78
CA ASP A 102 1.06 -0.21 12.09
C ASP A 102 1.83 -1.44 11.60
N LEU A 103 1.87 -2.48 12.43
CA LEU A 103 2.49 -3.77 12.11
C LEU A 103 1.55 -4.59 11.22
N LEU A 104 2.05 -5.09 10.09
CA LEU A 104 1.35 -6.03 9.24
C LEU A 104 1.96 -7.42 9.36
N ILE A 105 1.12 -8.42 9.61
CA ILE A 105 1.48 -9.84 9.58
C ILE A 105 0.51 -10.55 8.65
N SER A 106 1.00 -11.37 7.74
CA SER A 106 0.14 -12.19 6.87
C SER A 106 0.74 -13.56 6.58
N VAL A 107 -0.14 -14.52 6.35
CA VAL A 107 0.18 -15.86 5.89
C VAL A 107 -0.38 -16.04 4.49
N THR A 108 0.44 -16.51 3.58
CA THR A 108 0.06 -16.83 2.21
C THR A 108 0.21 -18.32 1.96
N GLN A 109 -0.83 -18.93 1.39
CA GLN A 109 -0.84 -20.31 0.94
C GLN A 109 -0.93 -20.36 -0.57
N ASN A 110 0.02 -21.03 -1.22
CA ASN A 110 -0.06 -21.37 -2.63
C ASN A 110 -0.85 -22.68 -2.80
N PHE A 111 -1.95 -22.62 -3.52
CA PHE A 111 -2.83 -23.78 -3.79
C PHE A 111 -2.52 -24.44 -5.12
N ILE A 112 -2.11 -23.65 -6.11
CA ILE A 112 -1.81 -24.11 -7.46
C ILE A 112 -0.49 -23.48 -7.90
N SER A 113 0.47 -24.33 -8.29
CA SER A 113 1.72 -23.91 -8.92
C SER A 113 2.02 -24.93 -10.04
N GLN A 114 1.39 -24.76 -11.21
CA GLN A 114 1.51 -25.69 -12.34
C GLN A 114 1.45 -24.95 -13.67
N ASN A 115 2.26 -25.39 -14.65
CA ASN A 115 2.13 -25.02 -16.06
C ASN A 115 1.91 -23.52 -16.34
N ASN A 116 2.69 -22.63 -15.74
CA ASN A 116 2.57 -21.18 -15.87
C ASN A 116 1.34 -20.57 -15.17
N SER A 117 0.69 -21.29 -14.25
CA SER A 117 -0.39 -20.76 -13.43
C SER A 117 -0.09 -20.92 -11.95
N SER A 118 -0.42 -19.90 -11.15
CA SER A 118 -0.42 -19.95 -9.69
C SER A 118 -1.72 -19.40 -9.13
N LEU A 119 -2.16 -19.98 -8.02
CA LEU A 119 -3.27 -19.50 -7.23
C LEU A 119 -2.82 -19.40 -5.78
N ASP A 120 -2.82 -18.20 -5.25
CA ASP A 120 -2.42 -17.89 -3.88
C ASP A 120 -3.59 -17.29 -3.13
N ALA A 121 -3.77 -17.68 -1.87
CA ALA A 121 -4.67 -16.99 -0.96
C ALA A 121 -3.90 -16.57 0.30
N SER A 122 -4.20 -15.37 0.78
CA SER A 122 -3.55 -14.82 1.97
C SER A 122 -4.58 -14.34 2.98
N ILE A 123 -4.25 -14.50 4.24
CA ILE A 123 -4.91 -13.86 5.36
C ILE A 123 -3.87 -13.03 6.12
N GLY A 124 -4.22 -11.81 6.46
CA GLY A 124 -3.35 -10.92 7.21
C GLY A 124 -4.09 -10.18 8.30
N ALA A 125 -3.33 -9.65 9.24
CA ALA A 125 -3.80 -8.74 10.27
C ALA A 125 -2.87 -7.54 10.34
N LYS A 126 -3.46 -6.36 10.37
CA LYS A 126 -2.78 -5.12 10.69
C LYS A 126 -3.05 -4.78 12.15
N PHE A 127 -2.00 -4.61 12.92
CA PHE A 127 -2.05 -4.26 14.33
C PHE A 127 -1.75 -2.78 14.50
N ALA A 128 -2.66 -2.05 15.14
CA ALA A 128 -2.55 -0.64 15.44
C ALA A 128 -1.54 -0.41 16.58
N ILE A 129 -0.26 -0.44 16.26
CA ILE A 129 0.82 -0.14 17.20
C ILE A 129 1.41 1.26 16.98
N GLY A 130 1.08 1.88 15.85
CA GLY A 130 1.46 3.25 15.53
C GLY A 130 0.61 4.27 16.30
N GLU A 131 1.17 5.46 16.51
CA GLU A 131 0.45 6.57 17.16
C GLU A 131 -0.63 7.10 16.22
N ASP A 132 -1.87 7.22 16.72
CA ASP A 132 -3.03 7.69 15.97
C ASP A 132 -3.58 9.05 16.45
N ASN A 133 -2.97 9.63 17.49
CA ASN A 133 -3.39 10.93 18.07
C ASN A 133 -2.22 11.80 18.57
N ALA A 134 -1.06 11.71 17.92
CA ALA A 134 0.08 12.56 18.24
C ALA A 134 -0.31 14.05 18.08
N ASP A 135 -0.03 14.84 19.11
CA ASP A 135 -0.26 16.30 19.16
C ASP A 135 -1.70 16.74 18.81
N ASN A 136 -2.67 15.83 18.86
CA ASN A 136 -4.06 16.03 18.40
C ASN A 136 -4.15 16.50 16.94
N LEU A 137 -3.18 16.16 16.10
CA LEU A 137 -3.16 16.51 14.70
C LEU A 137 -4.11 15.61 13.88
N PRO A 138 -4.56 16.07 12.70
CA PRO A 138 -5.41 15.28 11.80
C PRO A 138 -4.78 13.93 11.42
N MET A 139 -5.61 12.97 11.00
CA MET A 139 -5.19 11.62 10.60
C MET A 139 -4.07 11.60 9.56
N ALA A 140 -3.99 12.59 8.67
CA ALA A 140 -2.93 12.72 7.67
C ALA A 140 -1.52 12.86 8.28
N TYR A 141 -1.42 13.30 9.53
CA TYR A 141 -0.16 13.47 10.26
C TYR A 141 0.21 12.28 11.13
N GLN A 142 -0.71 11.33 11.33
CA GLN A 142 -0.49 10.22 12.27
C GLN A 142 0.41 9.13 11.68
N SER A 143 1.25 8.52 12.52
CA SER A 143 2.13 7.42 12.11
C SER A 143 1.39 6.10 11.93
N GLY A 144 0.25 5.91 12.60
CA GLY A 144 -0.65 4.77 12.50
C GLY A 144 -2.10 5.16 12.26
N LEU A 145 -2.95 4.19 11.95
CA LEU A 145 -4.39 4.40 11.73
C LEU A 145 -5.23 4.19 12.99
N GLY A 146 -4.65 3.56 14.01
CA GLY A 146 -5.33 3.29 15.28
C GLY A 146 -6.45 2.23 15.18
N SER A 147 -6.53 1.47 14.10
CA SER A 147 -7.49 0.38 13.92
C SER A 147 -6.81 -0.93 13.58
N ASN A 148 -7.26 -2.04 14.21
CA ASN A 148 -6.79 -3.38 13.89
C ASN A 148 -7.63 -3.94 12.76
N ASP A 149 -7.02 -4.19 11.59
CA ASP A 149 -7.75 -4.64 10.42
C ASP A 149 -7.43 -6.11 10.11
N ILE A 150 -8.38 -6.83 9.50
CA ILE A 150 -8.16 -8.17 8.95
C ILE A 150 -8.22 -8.07 7.43
N LEU A 151 -7.29 -8.74 6.77
CA LEU A 151 -7.09 -8.65 5.33
C LEU A 151 -7.18 -10.04 4.71
N PHE A 152 -7.90 -10.15 3.61
CA PHE A 152 -8.00 -11.36 2.81
C PHE A 152 -7.65 -11.04 1.37
N THR A 153 -6.82 -11.86 0.75
CA THR A 153 -6.53 -11.72 -0.69
C THR A 153 -6.53 -13.07 -1.39
N ILE A 154 -6.94 -13.07 -2.65
CA ILE A 154 -6.78 -14.19 -3.58
C ILE A 154 -6.12 -13.63 -4.82
N ASN A 155 -5.01 -14.23 -5.25
CA ASN A 155 -4.27 -13.84 -6.44
C ASN A 155 -4.16 -15.04 -7.38
N TYR A 156 -4.49 -14.83 -8.64
CA TYR A 156 -4.32 -15.79 -9.71
C TYR A 156 -3.39 -15.23 -10.77
N ASN A 157 -2.34 -15.96 -11.09
CA ASN A 157 -1.41 -15.62 -12.14
C ASN A 157 -1.48 -16.67 -13.24
N TYR A 158 -1.47 -16.21 -14.48
CA TYR A 158 -1.35 -17.07 -15.66
C TYR A 158 -0.32 -16.46 -16.61
N LYS A 159 0.80 -17.16 -16.80
CA LYS A 159 1.97 -16.62 -17.52
C LYS A 159 2.37 -15.28 -16.92
N ASN A 160 2.29 -14.23 -17.72
CA ASN A 160 2.69 -12.89 -17.35
C ASN A 160 1.54 -12.02 -16.81
N ILE A 161 0.31 -12.54 -16.76
CA ILE A 161 -0.88 -11.79 -16.34
C ILE A 161 -1.24 -12.21 -14.93
N GLY A 162 -1.48 -11.24 -14.06
CA GLY A 162 -1.95 -11.44 -12.68
C GLY A 162 -3.28 -10.76 -12.43
N PHE A 163 -4.16 -11.42 -11.69
CA PHE A 163 -5.41 -10.89 -11.17
C PHE A 163 -5.48 -11.12 -9.67
N GLY A 164 -5.94 -10.12 -8.92
CA GLY A 164 -6.11 -10.22 -7.48
C GLY A 164 -7.43 -9.63 -7.03
N VAL A 165 -8.00 -10.23 -6.00
CA VAL A 165 -9.15 -9.72 -5.26
C VAL A 165 -8.75 -9.66 -3.80
N GLY A 166 -9.08 -8.56 -3.12
CA GLY A 166 -8.83 -8.39 -1.69
C GLY A 166 -10.05 -7.83 -0.96
N TYR A 167 -10.11 -8.12 0.32
CA TYR A 167 -11.09 -7.56 1.24
C TYR A 167 -10.38 -7.15 2.53
N GLN A 168 -10.64 -5.93 2.98
CA GLN A 168 -10.17 -5.41 4.25
C GLN A 168 -11.36 -5.15 5.17
N LEU A 169 -11.44 -5.93 6.23
CA LEU A 169 -12.34 -5.68 7.34
C LEU A 169 -11.66 -4.64 8.25
N ALA A 170 -12.19 -3.43 8.26
CA ALA A 170 -11.68 -2.36 9.09
C ALA A 170 -12.09 -2.59 10.54
N GLY A 171 -11.15 -2.56 11.46
CA GLY A 171 -11.32 -3.01 12.83
C GLY A 171 -11.48 -1.92 13.86
N GLY A 172 -12.68 -1.39 14.01
CA GLY A 172 -13.05 -0.54 15.14
C GLY A 172 -12.62 0.92 15.02
N ARG A 173 -12.88 1.64 16.08
CA ARG A 173 -12.68 3.10 16.20
C ARG A 173 -11.31 3.40 16.77
N ASN A 174 -10.63 4.40 16.19
CA ASN A 174 -9.34 4.87 16.68
C ASN A 174 -9.46 5.87 17.85
N ASN A 175 -8.31 6.29 18.40
CA ASN A 175 -8.23 7.25 19.50
C ASN A 175 -7.96 8.69 19.06
N ASN A 176 -7.89 8.95 17.75
CA ASN A 176 -7.72 10.31 17.24
C ASN A 176 -8.83 11.25 17.71
N VAL A 177 -8.58 12.56 17.71
CA VAL A 177 -9.58 13.58 18.09
C VAL A 177 -10.92 13.45 17.37
N ILE A 178 -10.92 12.94 16.13
CA ILE A 178 -12.15 12.70 15.38
C ILE A 178 -12.78 11.33 15.65
N LYS A 179 -12.09 10.45 16.39
CA LYS A 179 -12.56 9.09 16.72
C LYS A 179 -13.09 8.35 15.50
N LEU A 180 -12.22 8.24 14.51
CA LEU A 180 -12.57 7.65 13.21
C LEU A 180 -12.82 6.15 13.30
N GLU A 181 -13.92 5.69 12.72
CA GLU A 181 -14.18 4.31 12.36
C GLU A 181 -14.35 4.23 10.85
N ARG A 182 -13.49 3.46 10.18
CA ARG A 182 -13.47 3.36 8.71
C ARG A 182 -14.46 2.31 8.24
N GLY A 183 -15.03 2.50 7.04
CA GLY A 183 -15.72 1.42 6.34
C GLY A 183 -14.74 0.38 5.79
N ASP A 184 -15.27 -0.81 5.50
CA ASP A 184 -14.53 -1.89 4.86
C ASP A 184 -14.18 -1.56 3.42
N ASP A 185 -13.05 -2.10 2.94
CA ASP A 185 -12.60 -1.88 1.57
C ASP A 185 -12.56 -3.22 0.78
N ILE A 186 -13.02 -3.18 -0.48
CA ILE A 186 -12.78 -4.24 -1.47
C ILE A 186 -11.76 -3.76 -2.49
N LEU A 187 -10.87 -4.68 -2.91
CA LEU A 187 -9.82 -4.42 -3.87
C LEU A 187 -9.92 -5.33 -5.08
N LEU A 188 -9.63 -4.77 -6.25
CA LEU A 188 -9.41 -5.53 -7.47
C LEU A 188 -8.07 -5.10 -8.08
N ARG A 189 -7.24 -6.06 -8.45
CA ARG A 189 -5.92 -5.84 -9.05
C ARG A 189 -5.82 -6.57 -10.38
N ALA A 190 -5.20 -5.91 -11.35
CA ALA A 190 -4.73 -6.52 -12.58
C ALA A 190 -3.28 -6.10 -12.83
N SER A 191 -2.43 -7.02 -13.26
CA SER A 191 -1.01 -6.77 -13.48
C SER A 191 -0.48 -7.53 -14.69
N TYR A 192 0.66 -7.05 -15.22
CA TYR A 192 1.40 -7.73 -16.27
C TYR A 192 2.90 -7.71 -15.96
N ASN A 193 3.59 -8.85 -16.08
CA ASN A 193 5.02 -8.98 -15.83
C ASN A 193 5.79 -8.90 -17.16
N PHE A 194 6.61 -7.87 -17.34
CA PHE A 194 7.60 -7.80 -18.39
C PHE A 194 8.94 -8.32 -17.85
N LEU A 195 9.37 -9.48 -18.33
CA LEU A 195 10.64 -10.09 -17.94
C LEU A 195 11.71 -9.72 -18.97
N LEU A 196 12.74 -8.99 -18.56
CA LEU A 196 13.79 -8.42 -19.40
C LEU A 196 15.17 -8.75 -18.81
N ASP A 197 15.68 -9.94 -19.03
CA ASP A 197 16.93 -10.45 -18.44
C ASP A 197 16.93 -10.29 -16.90
N GLN A 198 17.68 -9.33 -16.38
CA GLN A 198 17.79 -9.02 -14.95
C GLN A 198 16.70 -8.08 -14.44
N PHE A 199 15.87 -7.53 -15.32
CA PHE A 199 14.79 -6.61 -14.95
C PHE A 199 13.43 -7.29 -15.03
N THR A 200 12.61 -7.06 -14.01
CA THR A 200 11.17 -7.30 -14.05
C THR A 200 10.46 -5.96 -13.92
N ILE A 201 9.58 -5.65 -14.86
CA ILE A 201 8.73 -4.46 -14.81
C ILE A 201 7.28 -4.93 -14.72
N LYS A 202 6.58 -4.54 -13.65
CA LYS A 202 5.22 -4.99 -13.35
C LYS A 202 4.26 -3.79 -13.24
N PRO A 203 3.72 -3.27 -14.36
CA PRO A 203 2.61 -2.34 -14.29
C PRO A 203 1.37 -3.03 -13.73
N GLN A 204 0.59 -2.27 -12.95
CA GLN A 204 -0.59 -2.76 -12.27
C GLN A 204 -1.68 -1.68 -12.27
N ILE A 205 -2.92 -2.13 -12.30
CA ILE A 205 -4.10 -1.33 -12.03
C ILE A 205 -4.71 -1.85 -10.73
N LEU A 206 -4.98 -0.95 -9.80
CA LEU A 206 -5.56 -1.26 -8.51
C LEU A 206 -6.81 -0.41 -8.31
N PHE A 207 -7.96 -1.07 -8.26
CA PHE A 207 -9.24 -0.47 -7.91
C PHE A 207 -9.54 -0.77 -6.44
N ILE A 208 -9.95 0.24 -5.67
CA ILE A 208 -10.36 0.13 -4.27
C ILE A 208 -11.71 0.83 -4.12
N LYS A 209 -12.68 0.14 -3.53
CA LYS A 209 -13.99 0.71 -3.18
C LYS A 209 -14.24 0.49 -1.70
N ARG A 210 -14.48 1.56 -0.97
CA ARG A 210 -15.02 1.48 0.39
C ARG A 210 -16.49 1.12 0.32
N LEU A 211 -16.93 0.17 1.13
CA LEU A 211 -18.27 -0.43 1.03
C LEU A 211 -19.31 0.29 1.90
N SER A 212 -18.86 1.03 2.93
CA SER A 212 -19.73 1.84 3.79
C SER A 212 -19.05 3.17 4.11
N GLU A 213 -19.83 4.17 4.43
CA GLU A 213 -19.31 5.45 4.91
C GLU A 213 -18.52 5.27 6.20
N SER A 214 -17.49 6.07 6.36
CA SER A 214 -16.72 6.18 7.58
C SER A 214 -17.48 7.02 8.58
N ASN A 215 -17.24 6.79 9.87
CA ASN A 215 -17.99 7.39 10.96
C ASN A 215 -17.03 8.11 11.90
N VAL A 216 -17.43 9.30 12.37
CA VAL A 216 -16.62 10.16 13.27
C VAL A 216 -17.44 10.67 14.45
N VAL A 217 -16.76 11.17 15.48
CA VAL A 217 -17.44 11.78 16.63
C VAL A 217 -18.22 13.02 16.19
N ASN A 218 -19.46 13.13 16.67
CA ASN A 218 -20.30 14.30 16.46
C ASN A 218 -19.92 15.42 17.46
N SER A 219 -18.99 16.27 17.05
CA SER A 219 -18.53 17.39 17.89
C SER A 219 -19.60 18.45 18.17
N ALA A 220 -20.72 18.46 17.44
CA ALA A 220 -21.84 19.36 17.65
C ALA A 220 -22.87 18.82 18.64
N SER A 221 -22.76 17.56 19.08
CA SER A 221 -23.69 16.95 20.00
C SER A 221 -23.49 17.50 21.43
N MET A 222 -24.60 17.94 22.05
CA MET A 222 -24.65 18.30 23.47
C MET A 222 -25.09 17.12 24.36
N ALA A 223 -25.13 15.90 23.82
CA ALA A 223 -25.51 14.73 24.57
C ALA A 223 -24.47 14.42 25.67
N PRO A 224 -24.87 13.86 26.82
CA PRO A 224 -23.95 13.49 27.89
C PRO A 224 -23.01 12.34 27.53
N THR A 225 -23.29 11.65 26.44
CA THR A 225 -22.49 10.56 25.87
C THR A 225 -22.03 10.93 24.48
N GLU A 226 -20.85 10.45 24.06
CA GLU A 226 -20.38 10.62 22.69
C GLU A 226 -21.40 10.04 21.70
N THR A 227 -21.69 10.79 20.67
CA THR A 227 -22.50 10.37 19.53
C THR A 227 -21.64 10.44 18.28
N TYR A 228 -21.99 9.65 17.27
CA TYR A 228 -21.22 9.53 16.04
C TYR A 228 -22.10 9.82 14.84
N ILE A 229 -21.48 10.30 13.77
CA ILE A 229 -22.14 10.62 12.51
C ILE A 229 -21.34 10.03 11.36
N ASP A 230 -22.05 9.60 10.33
CA ASP A 230 -21.46 9.16 9.09
C ASP A 230 -20.92 10.37 8.31
N VAL A 231 -19.77 10.18 7.68
CA VAL A 231 -19.17 11.19 6.82
C VAL A 231 -19.65 10.96 5.41
N GLU A 232 -20.56 11.81 4.96
CA GLU A 232 -21.18 11.72 3.66
C GLU A 232 -20.13 11.58 2.53
N ASN A 233 -20.35 10.65 1.59
CA ASN A 233 -19.46 10.36 0.47
C ASN A 233 -18.06 9.87 0.85
N SER A 234 -17.83 9.38 2.05
CA SER A 234 -16.53 8.78 2.44
C SER A 234 -16.34 7.35 1.92
N ASP A 235 -17.37 6.76 1.32
CA ASP A 235 -17.37 5.43 0.70
C ASP A 235 -16.91 5.40 -0.76
N GLN A 236 -16.29 6.45 -1.25
CA GLN A 236 -15.90 6.61 -2.65
C GLN A 236 -14.89 5.53 -3.12
N ALA A 237 -14.91 5.28 -4.43
CA ALA A 237 -13.93 4.44 -5.09
C ALA A 237 -12.68 5.21 -5.50
N GLN A 238 -11.57 4.50 -5.65
CA GLN A 238 -10.33 5.01 -6.24
C GLN A 238 -9.75 4.01 -7.23
N LEU A 239 -9.02 4.50 -8.21
CA LEU A 239 -8.28 3.70 -9.18
C LEU A 239 -6.84 4.19 -9.23
N ASN A 240 -5.90 3.32 -8.94
CA ASN A 240 -4.47 3.62 -8.94
C ASN A 240 -3.76 2.89 -10.09
N LEU A 241 -2.82 3.59 -10.70
CA LEU A 241 -1.81 2.98 -11.57
C LEU A 241 -0.54 2.80 -10.76
N LEU A 242 -0.01 1.58 -10.74
CA LEU A 242 1.22 1.26 -10.05
C LEU A 242 2.21 0.65 -11.04
N THR A 243 3.49 0.83 -10.77
CA THR A 243 4.54 0.12 -11.50
C THR A 243 5.61 -0.30 -10.51
N VAL A 244 5.90 -1.58 -10.46
CA VAL A 244 7.04 -2.13 -9.73
C VAL A 244 8.15 -2.42 -10.73
N ILE A 245 9.36 -2.02 -10.43
CA ILE A 245 10.57 -2.33 -11.18
C ILE A 245 11.50 -3.06 -10.23
N GLN A 246 11.92 -4.26 -10.61
CA GLN A 246 12.90 -5.05 -9.86
C GLN A 246 14.11 -5.29 -10.74
N TYR A 247 15.30 -5.17 -10.15
CA TYR A 247 16.57 -5.47 -10.78
C TYR A 247 17.32 -6.52 -9.96
N GLN A 248 17.49 -7.72 -10.52
CA GLN A 248 18.24 -8.80 -9.90
C GLN A 248 19.74 -8.54 -10.08
N ILE A 249 20.46 -8.29 -8.99
CA ILE A 249 21.92 -8.11 -8.99
C ILE A 249 22.59 -9.48 -9.10
N ASP A 250 22.20 -10.38 -8.23
CA ASP A 250 22.66 -11.78 -8.15
C ASP A 250 21.58 -12.64 -7.45
N ASN A 251 21.88 -13.86 -7.10
CA ASN A 251 20.93 -14.76 -6.46
C ASN A 251 20.46 -14.31 -5.07
N ASN A 252 21.25 -13.47 -4.40
CA ASN A 252 21.01 -13.05 -3.02
C ASN A 252 20.47 -11.62 -2.92
N TYR A 253 20.69 -10.77 -3.93
CA TYR A 253 20.35 -9.35 -3.85
C TYR A 253 19.52 -8.90 -5.04
N SER A 254 18.47 -8.18 -4.75
CA SER A 254 17.74 -7.41 -5.76
C SER A 254 17.43 -6.00 -5.28
N LEU A 255 17.36 -5.08 -6.22
CA LEU A 255 16.86 -3.71 -6.02
C LEU A 255 15.42 -3.64 -6.49
N PHE A 256 14.62 -2.85 -5.83
CA PHE A 256 13.28 -2.55 -6.30
C PHE A 256 12.99 -1.06 -6.26
N ALA A 257 12.10 -0.63 -7.14
CA ALA A 257 11.52 0.69 -7.14
C ALA A 257 10.02 0.57 -7.46
N ASP A 258 9.19 1.24 -6.69
CA ASP A 258 7.75 1.30 -6.92
C ASP A 258 7.34 2.73 -7.19
N PHE A 259 6.38 2.89 -8.06
CA PHE A 259 5.77 4.17 -8.34
C PHE A 259 4.25 3.99 -8.44
N ALA A 260 3.50 4.83 -7.75
CA ALA A 260 2.05 4.76 -7.75
C ALA A 260 1.42 6.13 -7.93
N ILE A 261 0.40 6.16 -8.82
CA ILE A 261 -0.39 7.34 -9.13
C ILE A 261 -1.87 6.98 -9.17
N PRO A 262 -2.78 7.73 -8.52
CA PRO A 262 -4.20 7.56 -8.69
C PRO A 262 -4.68 8.18 -9.99
N PHE A 263 -5.47 7.42 -10.71
CA PHE A 263 -6.21 7.85 -11.89
C PHE A 263 -7.60 8.38 -11.50
N ILE A 264 -8.23 7.74 -10.50
CA ILE A 264 -9.47 8.19 -9.87
C ILE A 264 -9.19 8.35 -8.38
N LYS A 265 -9.57 9.49 -7.81
CA LYS A 265 -9.33 9.86 -6.42
C LYS A 265 -10.59 9.78 -5.60
N ARG A 266 -10.45 9.48 -4.32
CA ARG A 266 -11.46 9.83 -3.32
C ARG A 266 -11.32 11.31 -2.98
N GLU A 267 -12.40 12.06 -3.06
CA GLU A 267 -12.43 13.48 -2.68
C GLU A 267 -12.51 13.63 -1.16
N VAL A 268 -13.28 12.75 -0.51
CA VAL A 268 -13.44 12.73 0.93
C VAL A 268 -12.39 11.78 1.53
N ASN A 269 -11.46 12.33 2.31
CA ASN A 269 -10.31 11.63 2.85
C ASN A 269 -10.25 11.78 4.38
N VAL A 270 -11.16 11.12 5.07
CA VAL A 270 -11.24 11.19 6.54
C VAL A 270 -10.10 10.44 7.23
N ASP A 271 -9.54 9.42 6.57
CA ASP A 271 -8.48 8.56 7.13
C ASP A 271 -7.07 9.09 6.87
N GLY A 272 -6.95 10.22 6.18
CA GLY A 272 -5.65 10.82 5.90
C GLY A 272 -4.76 10.02 4.92
N LEU A 273 -5.28 8.98 4.28
CA LEU A 273 -4.49 8.11 3.39
C LEU A 273 -4.37 8.62 1.95
N THR A 274 -4.98 9.77 1.65
CA THR A 274 -4.88 10.37 0.32
C THR A 274 -3.43 10.76 0.01
N ARG A 275 -2.94 10.26 -1.12
CA ARG A 275 -1.62 10.60 -1.68
C ARG A 275 -1.81 11.19 -3.06
N SER A 276 -1.02 12.21 -3.40
CA SER A 276 -0.96 12.72 -4.77
C SER A 276 -0.04 11.88 -5.65
N PHE A 277 0.99 11.32 -5.07
CA PHE A 277 1.84 10.27 -5.63
C PHE A 277 2.53 9.55 -4.50
N SER A 278 3.04 8.37 -4.77
CA SER A 278 4.04 7.74 -3.92
C SER A 278 5.11 7.07 -4.78
N ALA A 279 6.33 7.12 -4.30
CA ALA A 279 7.44 6.40 -4.88
C ALA A 279 8.23 5.71 -3.77
N SER A 280 8.76 4.54 -4.05
CA SER A 280 9.64 3.83 -3.12
C SER A 280 10.84 3.25 -3.83
N VAL A 281 11.91 3.08 -3.10
CA VAL A 281 13.10 2.35 -3.51
C VAL A 281 13.57 1.47 -2.37
N GLY A 282 14.19 0.35 -2.68
CA GLY A 282 14.68 -0.52 -1.64
C GLY A 282 15.56 -1.64 -2.15
N VAL A 283 16.00 -2.45 -1.21
CA VAL A 283 16.82 -3.64 -1.45
C VAL A 283 16.14 -4.85 -0.81
N GLN A 284 16.16 -5.95 -1.52
CA GLN A 284 15.75 -7.25 -1.03
C GLN A 284 16.97 -8.15 -0.91
N LEU A 285 17.11 -8.80 0.23
CA LEU A 285 18.12 -9.82 0.53
C LEU A 285 17.42 -11.18 0.58
N ASN A 286 17.83 -12.10 -0.28
CA ASN A 286 17.32 -13.46 -0.37
C ASN A 286 18.31 -14.42 0.33
N ILE A 287 17.81 -15.21 1.27
CA ILE A 287 18.58 -16.19 2.06
C ILE A 287 18.02 -17.58 1.76
N ASN A 288 18.90 -18.45 1.25
CA ASN A 288 18.59 -19.84 0.88
C ASN A 288 18.88 -20.80 2.02
#